data_bbb7dcbc476bc9e20f31da8b1638ba31
#
_entry.id   bbb7dcbc476bc9e20f31da8b1638ba31
#
_cell.length_a   1.000
_cell.length_b   1.000
_cell.length_c   1.000
_cell.angle_alpha   90.00
_cell.angle_beta   90.00
_cell.angle_gamma   90.00
#
_symmetry.space_group_name_H-M   'P 1'
#
loop_
_entity.id
_entity.type
_entity.pdbx_description
1 polymer ?
#
loop_
_entity_poly.entity_id
_entity_poly.type
_entity_poly.pdbx_seq_one_letter_code
_entity_poly.pdbx_strand_id
1 'polypeptide(L)'
;VMMGRYPHIPRFGAPSSDDLNILQNVMRLTEINKFADRYITELSGGERQRVVFARALAQDTPVLILDEATSNLDINFSISLFNIAEQRVKQNGDTVVAVMQDINLAAGYCDCLVFMSDGRIAAHGATDSVLNSETLRLVFNVEAKVYQESYSGSLQVVFKK
;
A
#
# COMPACT_ATOMS: atom_id res chain seq x y z
N VAL A 1 8.79 -4.95 14.66
CA VAL A 1 9.23 -5.10 13.25
C VAL A 1 10.02 -6.39 13.06
N MET A 2 10.94 -6.75 13.98
CA MET A 2 11.75 -7.97 13.93
C MET A 2 10.93 -9.25 13.66
N MET A 3 9.70 -9.34 14.14
CA MET A 3 8.82 -10.49 13.84
C MET A 3 8.63 -10.73 12.33
N GLY A 4 8.78 -9.70 11.48
CA GLY A 4 8.76 -9.87 10.02
C GLY A 4 9.91 -10.75 9.51
N ARG A 5 11.02 -10.82 10.24
CA ARG A 5 12.18 -11.63 9.87
C ARG A 5 12.11 -13.10 10.34
N TYR A 6 11.13 -13.47 11.17
CA TYR A 6 11.04 -14.84 11.71
C TYR A 6 11.04 -15.95 10.64
N PRO A 7 10.44 -15.81 9.46
CA PRO A 7 10.56 -16.82 8.42
C PRO A 7 12.00 -17.08 7.93
N HIS A 8 12.91 -16.12 8.14
CA HIS A 8 14.30 -16.18 7.70
C HIS A 8 15.27 -16.61 8.82
N ILE A 9 14.83 -16.55 10.08
CA ILE A 9 15.65 -16.89 11.24
C ILE A 9 15.49 -18.38 11.55
N PRO A 10 16.58 -19.17 11.69
CA PRO A 10 16.50 -20.56 12.11
C PRO A 10 15.76 -20.71 13.44
N ARG A 11 15.00 -21.81 13.61
CA ARG A 11 14.09 -22.04 14.75
C ARG A 11 14.71 -21.81 16.14
N PHE A 12 16.01 -22.00 16.29
CA PHE A 12 16.76 -21.77 17.54
C PHE A 12 17.96 -20.84 17.33
N GLY A 13 17.97 -20.10 16.22
CA GLY A 13 19.04 -19.18 15.85
C GLY A 13 18.80 -17.75 16.34
N ALA A 14 19.84 -16.95 16.31
CA ALA A 14 19.77 -15.50 16.46
C ALA A 14 19.59 -14.85 15.07
N PRO A 15 19.05 -13.62 15.01
CA PRO A 15 19.04 -12.82 13.80
C PRO A 15 20.45 -12.62 13.25
N SER A 16 20.62 -12.74 11.95
CA SER A 16 21.89 -12.44 11.26
C SER A 16 22.17 -10.94 11.20
N SER A 17 23.38 -10.56 10.80
CA SER A 17 23.72 -9.18 10.48
C SER A 17 22.83 -8.62 9.35
N ASP A 18 22.48 -9.46 8.37
CA ASP A 18 21.62 -9.07 7.25
C ASP A 18 20.18 -8.80 7.72
N ASP A 19 19.66 -9.63 8.64
CA ASP A 19 18.34 -9.38 9.24
C ASP A 19 18.30 -8.04 9.98
N LEU A 20 19.37 -7.69 10.70
CA LEU A 20 19.48 -6.42 11.42
C LEU A 20 19.58 -5.25 10.45
N ASN A 21 20.32 -5.39 9.34
CA ASN A 21 20.45 -4.37 8.30
C ASN A 21 19.10 -4.10 7.61
N ILE A 22 18.37 -5.16 7.25
CA ILE A 22 17.03 -5.07 6.66
C ILE A 22 16.09 -4.35 7.64
N LEU A 23 16.13 -4.73 8.92
CA LEU A 23 15.32 -4.11 9.95
C LEU A 23 15.59 -2.60 10.05
N GLN A 24 16.85 -2.19 10.15
CA GLN A 24 17.23 -0.77 10.25
C GLN A 24 16.79 0.00 9.01
N ASN A 25 16.99 -0.56 7.81
CA ASN A 25 16.58 0.07 6.57
C ASN A 25 15.06 0.27 6.50
N VAL A 26 14.29 -0.76 6.81
CA VAL A 26 12.83 -0.69 6.81
C VAL A 26 12.31 0.32 7.84
N MET A 27 12.88 0.33 9.06
CA MET A 27 12.50 1.28 10.09
C MET A 27 12.78 2.73 9.68
N ARG A 28 13.87 2.97 8.94
CA ARG A 28 14.20 4.27 8.37
C ARG A 28 13.20 4.68 7.28
N LEU A 29 12.93 3.79 6.33
CA LEU A 29 11.99 4.03 5.21
C LEU A 29 10.59 4.38 5.70
N THR A 30 10.15 3.75 6.78
CA THR A 30 8.82 3.95 7.36
C THR A 30 8.79 5.00 8.49
N GLU A 31 9.93 5.67 8.75
CA GLU A 31 10.08 6.73 9.77
C GLU A 31 9.68 6.31 11.20
N ILE A 32 9.86 5.04 11.53
CA ILE A 32 9.48 4.51 12.85
C ILE A 32 10.65 4.39 13.84
N ASN A 33 11.89 4.79 13.46
CA ASN A 33 13.04 4.78 14.35
C ASN A 33 12.78 5.54 15.67
N LYS A 34 12.03 6.63 15.59
CA LYS A 34 11.64 7.45 16.75
C LYS A 34 10.75 6.72 17.76
N PHE A 35 10.24 5.55 17.42
CA PHE A 35 9.39 4.72 18.26
C PHE A 35 10.08 3.44 18.72
N ALA A 36 11.37 3.25 18.43
CA ALA A 36 12.09 1.99 18.66
C ALA A 36 11.98 1.49 20.11
N ASP A 37 12.02 2.44 21.07
CA ASP A 37 12.00 2.15 22.51
C ASP A 37 10.59 2.24 23.14
N ARG A 38 9.53 2.41 22.32
CA ARG A 38 8.15 2.47 22.81
C ARG A 38 7.44 1.13 22.66
N TYR A 39 6.57 0.84 23.61
CA TYR A 39 5.64 -0.27 23.45
C TYR A 39 4.58 0.05 22.40
N ILE A 40 4.15 -0.96 21.64
CA ILE A 40 3.14 -0.79 20.59
C ILE A 40 1.80 -0.26 21.13
N THR A 41 1.51 -0.51 22.40
CA THR A 41 0.33 0.00 23.11
C THR A 41 0.37 1.50 23.38
N GLU A 42 1.54 2.12 23.34
CA GLU A 42 1.74 3.56 23.54
C GLU A 42 1.63 4.36 22.24
N LEU A 43 1.53 3.66 21.10
CA LEU A 43 1.46 4.26 19.79
C LEU A 43 0.02 4.63 19.42
N SER A 44 -0.14 5.75 18.72
CA SER A 44 -1.39 6.11 18.06
C SER A 44 -1.79 5.09 16.99
N GLY A 45 -3.03 5.15 16.51
CA GLY A 45 -3.50 4.26 15.44
C GLY A 45 -2.63 4.32 14.18
N GLY A 46 -2.31 5.53 13.71
CA GLY A 46 -1.46 5.72 12.53
C GLY A 46 -0.01 5.26 12.76
N GLU A 47 0.57 5.53 13.95
CA GLU A 47 1.91 5.04 14.29
C GLU A 47 1.96 3.51 14.35
N ARG A 48 0.93 2.85 14.87
CA ARG A 48 0.79 1.38 14.83
C ARG A 48 0.72 0.86 13.41
N GLN A 49 -0.05 1.51 12.54
CA GLN A 49 -0.16 1.12 11.13
C GLN A 49 1.20 1.21 10.42
N ARG A 50 2.00 2.26 10.69
CA ARG A 50 3.38 2.36 10.19
C ARG A 50 4.24 1.18 10.64
N VAL A 51 4.13 0.76 11.90
CA VAL A 51 4.87 -0.40 12.43
C VAL A 51 4.40 -1.70 11.79
N VAL A 52 3.10 -1.87 11.52
CA VAL A 52 2.55 -3.04 10.82
C VAL A 52 3.08 -3.10 9.39
N PHE A 53 3.07 -1.98 8.67
CA PHE A 53 3.62 -1.88 7.32
C PHE A 53 5.13 -2.18 7.30
N ALA A 54 5.89 -1.59 8.22
CA ALA A 54 7.31 -1.89 8.38
C ALA A 54 7.58 -3.37 8.64
N ARG A 55 6.74 -4.03 9.43
CA ARG A 55 6.85 -5.48 9.68
C ARG A 55 6.60 -6.29 8.41
N ALA A 56 5.62 -5.90 7.59
CA ALA A 56 5.35 -6.54 6.30
C ALA A 56 6.53 -6.37 5.33
N LEU A 57 7.09 -5.16 5.23
CA LEU A 57 8.29 -4.91 4.42
C LEU A 57 9.50 -5.71 4.88
N ALA A 58 9.68 -5.85 6.20
CA ALA A 58 10.79 -6.62 6.78
C ALA A 58 10.70 -8.12 6.46
N GLN A 59 9.55 -8.64 6.08
CA GLN A 59 9.40 -10.01 5.64
C GLN A 59 10.10 -10.28 4.31
N ASP A 60 10.29 -9.26 3.50
CA ASP A 60 11.06 -9.27 2.25
C ASP A 60 10.62 -10.38 1.28
N THR A 61 9.32 -10.37 0.97
CA THR A 61 8.67 -11.33 0.07
C THR A 61 8.45 -10.73 -1.31
N PRO A 62 8.43 -11.54 -2.39
CA PRO A 62 8.18 -11.04 -3.74
C PRO A 62 6.72 -10.59 -3.96
N VAL A 63 5.82 -10.90 -3.04
CA VAL A 63 4.42 -10.45 -3.06
C VAL A 63 4.10 -9.74 -1.76
N LEU A 64 3.59 -8.50 -1.87
CA LEU A 64 3.13 -7.69 -0.76
C LEU A 64 1.62 -7.49 -0.89
N ILE A 65 0.88 -7.86 0.16
CA ILE A 65 -0.58 -7.66 0.22
C ILE A 65 -0.88 -6.57 1.25
N LEU A 66 -1.60 -5.54 0.81
CA LEU A 66 -2.00 -4.38 1.60
C LEU A 66 -3.54 -4.35 1.68
N ASP A 67 -4.09 -4.70 2.84
CA ASP A 67 -5.52 -4.64 3.08
C ASP A 67 -5.84 -3.36 3.85
N GLU A 68 -6.49 -2.40 3.15
CA GLU A 68 -6.83 -1.06 3.67
C GLU A 68 -5.68 -0.38 4.44
N ALA A 69 -4.45 -0.55 3.97
CA ALA A 69 -3.24 -0.15 4.68
C ALA A 69 -3.16 1.37 4.96
N THR A 70 -3.96 2.18 4.26
CA THR A 70 -4.02 3.63 4.42
C THR A 70 -5.21 4.12 5.24
N SER A 71 -6.08 3.22 5.71
CA SER A 71 -7.16 3.58 6.61
C SER A 71 -6.59 4.18 7.91
N ASN A 72 -7.09 5.33 8.33
CA ASN A 72 -6.62 6.07 9.51
C ASN A 72 -5.19 6.66 9.44
N LEU A 73 -4.60 6.73 8.25
CA LEU A 73 -3.34 7.41 8.02
C LEU A 73 -3.58 8.84 7.49
N ASP A 74 -2.65 9.74 7.81
CA ASP A 74 -2.60 11.04 7.15
C ASP A 74 -2.20 10.88 5.67
N ILE A 75 -2.54 11.89 4.87
CA ILE A 75 -2.29 11.89 3.41
C ILE A 75 -0.81 11.72 3.11
N ASN A 76 0.05 12.39 3.87
CA ASN A 76 1.50 12.36 3.64
C ASN A 76 2.06 10.94 3.81
N PHE A 77 1.63 10.24 4.86
CA PHE A 77 2.09 8.87 5.06
C PHE A 77 1.46 7.89 4.07
N SER A 78 0.21 8.10 3.66
CA SER A 78 -0.43 7.28 2.62
C SER A 78 0.36 7.35 1.30
N ILE A 79 0.75 8.55 0.89
CA ILE A 79 1.61 8.77 -0.29
C ILE A 79 2.98 8.10 -0.09
N SER A 80 3.61 8.29 1.07
CA SER A 80 4.91 7.67 1.38
C SER A 80 4.86 6.14 1.32
N LEU A 81 3.80 5.53 1.84
CA LEU A 81 3.57 4.09 1.81
C LEU A 81 3.51 3.56 0.37
N PHE A 82 2.71 4.20 -0.49
CA PHE A 82 2.60 3.78 -1.88
C PHE A 82 3.86 4.07 -2.69
N ASN A 83 4.59 5.15 -2.41
CA ASN A 83 5.91 5.39 -3.01
C ASN A 83 6.90 4.26 -2.68
N ILE A 84 6.92 3.78 -1.42
CA ILE A 84 7.76 2.65 -1.02
C ILE A 84 7.32 1.37 -1.76
N ALA A 85 6.01 1.11 -1.85
CA ALA A 85 5.47 -0.04 -2.55
C ALA A 85 5.81 0.00 -4.06
N GLU A 86 5.63 1.14 -4.71
CA GLU A 86 5.99 1.36 -6.11
C GLU A 86 7.51 1.17 -6.36
N GLN A 87 8.33 1.64 -5.44
CA GLN A 87 9.78 1.49 -5.51
C GLN A 87 10.19 0.00 -5.48
N ARG A 88 9.53 -0.81 -4.65
CA ARG A 88 9.75 -2.28 -4.62
C ARG A 88 9.37 -2.94 -5.96
N VAL A 89 8.24 -2.56 -6.54
CA VAL A 89 7.85 -3.05 -7.87
C VAL A 89 8.89 -2.70 -8.91
N LYS A 90 9.32 -1.44 -8.97
CA LYS A 90 10.27 -0.96 -10.00
C LYS A 90 11.70 -1.52 -9.83
N GLN A 91 12.18 -1.67 -8.60
CA GLN A 91 13.57 -2.06 -8.33
C GLN A 91 13.75 -3.56 -8.18
N ASN A 92 12.80 -4.25 -7.57
CA ASN A 92 12.93 -5.67 -7.24
C ASN A 92 12.08 -6.56 -8.16
N GLY A 93 11.12 -5.99 -8.91
CA GLY A 93 10.13 -6.77 -9.66
C GLY A 93 9.07 -7.40 -8.77
N ASP A 94 8.86 -6.86 -7.57
CA ASP A 94 7.84 -7.37 -6.64
C ASP A 94 6.43 -7.14 -7.18
N THR A 95 5.48 -7.91 -6.70
CA THR A 95 4.06 -7.71 -6.96
C THR A 95 3.38 -7.13 -5.72
N VAL A 96 2.64 -6.05 -5.88
CA VAL A 96 1.84 -5.45 -4.80
C VAL A 96 0.36 -5.59 -5.13
N VAL A 97 -0.39 -6.16 -4.20
CA VAL A 97 -1.86 -6.24 -4.25
C VAL A 97 -2.41 -5.39 -3.12
N ALA A 98 -3.20 -4.37 -3.45
CA ALA A 98 -3.76 -3.45 -2.46
C ALA A 98 -5.28 -3.37 -2.53
N VAL A 99 -5.95 -3.51 -1.40
CA VAL A 99 -7.36 -3.14 -1.23
C VAL A 99 -7.41 -1.67 -0.85
N MET A 100 -8.08 -0.86 -1.68
CA MET A 100 -8.07 0.60 -1.58
C MET A 100 -9.49 1.15 -1.63
N GLN A 101 -9.76 2.19 -0.84
CA GLN A 101 -11.01 2.94 -0.87
C GLN A 101 -10.86 4.25 -1.66
N ASP A 102 -9.66 4.82 -1.69
CA ASP A 102 -9.37 6.03 -2.46
C ASP A 102 -9.06 5.68 -3.92
N ILE A 103 -10.02 5.98 -4.79
CA ILE A 103 -9.92 5.69 -6.23
C ILE A 103 -8.87 6.55 -6.94
N ASN A 104 -8.62 7.77 -6.46
CA ASN A 104 -7.60 8.64 -7.05
C ASN A 104 -6.20 8.19 -6.67
N LEU A 105 -6.00 7.73 -5.44
CA LEU A 105 -4.76 7.04 -5.05
C LEU A 105 -4.56 5.76 -5.86
N ALA A 106 -5.59 4.94 -6.03
CA ALA A 106 -5.51 3.74 -6.86
C ALA A 106 -5.14 4.06 -8.32
N ALA A 107 -5.74 5.11 -8.89
CA ALA A 107 -5.42 5.57 -10.24
C ALA A 107 -3.99 6.06 -10.41
N GLY A 108 -3.38 6.59 -9.34
CA GLY A 108 -2.02 7.10 -9.36
C GLY A 108 -0.92 6.05 -9.20
N TYR A 109 -1.24 4.92 -8.56
CA TYR A 109 -0.22 3.94 -8.18
C TYR A 109 -0.41 2.54 -8.78
N CYS A 110 -1.62 2.20 -9.23
CA CYS A 110 -1.89 0.84 -9.69
C CYS A 110 -1.85 0.74 -11.23
N ASP A 111 -1.09 -0.23 -11.74
CA ASP A 111 -1.07 -0.55 -13.17
C ASP A 111 -2.38 -1.21 -13.62
N CYS A 112 -2.99 -1.98 -12.72
CA CYS A 112 -4.24 -2.70 -12.96
C CYS A 112 -5.21 -2.48 -11.81
N LEU A 113 -6.51 -2.38 -12.13
CA LEU A 113 -7.59 -2.28 -11.15
C LEU A 113 -8.51 -3.49 -11.27
N VAL A 114 -9.01 -3.92 -10.12
CA VAL A 114 -10.07 -4.92 -9.98
C VAL A 114 -11.19 -4.28 -9.17
N PHE A 115 -12.34 -4.07 -9.80
CA PHE A 115 -13.55 -3.60 -9.14
C PHE A 115 -14.39 -4.77 -8.68
N MET A 116 -14.80 -4.74 -7.43
CA MET A 116 -15.64 -5.77 -6.82
C MET A 116 -17.00 -5.20 -6.43
N SER A 117 -18.06 -5.96 -6.68
CA SER A 117 -19.42 -5.67 -6.23
C SER A 117 -20.10 -6.98 -5.87
N ASP A 118 -20.83 -7.03 -4.77
CA ASP A 118 -21.57 -8.20 -4.29
C ASP A 118 -20.75 -9.50 -4.24
N GLY A 119 -19.47 -9.39 -3.81
CA GLY A 119 -18.55 -10.52 -3.72
C GLY A 119 -18.07 -11.07 -5.07
N ARG A 120 -18.26 -10.34 -6.17
CA ARG A 120 -17.85 -10.73 -7.52
C ARG A 120 -17.00 -9.66 -8.17
N ILE A 121 -16.15 -10.07 -9.11
CA ILE A 121 -15.41 -9.12 -9.95
C ILE A 121 -16.41 -8.53 -10.95
N ALA A 122 -16.65 -7.23 -10.83
CA ALA A 122 -17.52 -6.47 -11.73
C ALA A 122 -16.77 -5.96 -12.97
N ALA A 123 -15.52 -5.53 -12.80
CA ALA A 123 -14.63 -5.11 -13.87
C ALA A 123 -13.18 -5.29 -13.46
N HIS A 124 -12.29 -5.55 -14.41
CA HIS A 124 -10.85 -5.59 -14.16
C HIS A 124 -10.07 -5.25 -15.44
N GLY A 125 -8.86 -4.74 -15.29
CA GLY A 125 -7.96 -4.46 -16.43
C GLY A 125 -6.93 -3.40 -16.10
N ALA A 126 -6.18 -2.98 -17.11
CA ALA A 126 -5.25 -1.87 -16.99
C ALA A 126 -6.00 -0.61 -16.54
N THR A 127 -5.39 0.16 -15.66
CA THR A 127 -6.00 1.34 -15.01
C THR A 127 -6.61 2.30 -16.04
N ASP A 128 -5.86 2.63 -17.10
CA ASP A 128 -6.32 3.54 -18.16
C ASP A 128 -7.54 3.01 -18.94
N SER A 129 -7.71 1.71 -18.98
CA SER A 129 -8.79 1.07 -19.74
C SER A 129 -10.06 0.89 -18.90
N VAL A 130 -9.88 0.47 -17.63
CA VAL A 130 -11.01 0.07 -16.79
C VAL A 130 -11.54 1.23 -15.93
N LEU A 131 -10.73 2.23 -15.63
CA LEU A 131 -11.16 3.40 -14.88
C LEU A 131 -11.81 4.44 -15.79
N ASN A 132 -13.11 4.34 -15.95
CA ASN A 132 -13.91 5.24 -16.77
C ASN A 132 -15.28 5.50 -16.13
N SER A 133 -16.01 6.47 -16.65
CA SER A 133 -17.32 6.88 -16.09
C SER A 133 -18.37 5.77 -16.14
N GLU A 134 -18.33 4.90 -17.14
CA GLU A 134 -19.26 3.78 -17.30
C GLU A 134 -19.02 2.71 -16.22
N THR A 135 -17.78 2.32 -16.03
CA THR A 135 -17.40 1.37 -14.98
C THR A 135 -17.78 1.90 -13.58
N LEU A 136 -17.52 3.18 -13.31
CA LEU A 136 -17.87 3.78 -12.01
C LEU A 136 -19.38 3.82 -11.80
N ARG A 137 -20.16 4.12 -12.82
CA ARG A 137 -21.61 4.05 -12.77
C ARG A 137 -22.11 2.62 -12.51
N LEU A 138 -21.52 1.65 -13.21
CA LEU A 138 -21.89 0.23 -13.07
C LEU A 138 -21.60 -0.30 -11.67
N VAL A 139 -20.41 -0.01 -11.13
CA VAL A 139 -19.93 -0.60 -9.86
C VAL A 139 -20.47 0.13 -8.65
N PHE A 140 -20.46 1.46 -8.67
CA PHE A 140 -20.78 2.30 -7.51
C PHE A 140 -22.11 3.04 -7.61
N ASN A 141 -22.80 2.95 -8.76
CA ASN A 141 -24.05 3.67 -9.05
C ASN A 141 -23.92 5.20 -8.85
N VAL A 142 -22.79 5.77 -9.28
CA VAL A 142 -22.50 7.20 -9.18
C VAL A 142 -22.23 7.82 -10.54
N GLU A 143 -22.56 9.10 -10.71
CA GLU A 143 -22.11 9.89 -11.87
C GLU A 143 -20.72 10.46 -11.56
N ALA A 144 -19.76 10.12 -12.40
CA ALA A 144 -18.39 10.60 -12.27
C ALA A 144 -17.81 10.99 -13.63
N LYS A 145 -16.87 11.93 -13.60
CA LYS A 145 -16.01 12.26 -14.73
C LYS A 145 -14.60 11.78 -14.44
N VAL A 146 -14.03 11.06 -15.41
CA VAL A 146 -12.63 10.63 -15.37
C VAL A 146 -11.86 11.42 -16.42
N TYR A 147 -10.70 11.97 -16.05
CA TYR A 147 -9.86 12.76 -16.95
C TYR A 147 -8.39 12.62 -16.57
N GLN A 148 -7.51 12.84 -17.55
CA GLN A 148 -6.07 12.90 -17.33
C GLN A 148 -5.73 14.21 -16.61
N GLU A 149 -5.10 14.11 -15.44
CA GLU A 149 -4.64 15.28 -14.69
C GLU A 149 -3.19 15.61 -15.09
N SER A 150 -2.95 16.87 -15.49
CA SER A 150 -1.67 17.27 -16.10
C SER A 150 -0.51 17.38 -15.10
N TYR A 151 -0.78 17.66 -13.84
CA TYR A 151 0.25 17.81 -12.81
C TYR A 151 0.78 16.46 -12.33
N SER A 152 -0.12 15.50 -12.06
CA SER A 152 0.25 14.17 -11.60
C SER A 152 0.56 13.20 -12.73
N GLY A 153 0.06 13.46 -13.94
CA GLY A 153 0.14 12.54 -15.06
C GLY A 153 -0.74 11.29 -14.90
N SER A 154 -1.64 11.25 -13.91
CA SER A 154 -2.53 10.13 -13.63
C SER A 154 -3.98 10.46 -13.94
N LEU A 155 -4.83 9.43 -14.02
CA LEU A 155 -6.27 9.63 -14.07
C LEU A 155 -6.80 10.19 -12.75
N GLN A 156 -7.77 11.09 -12.86
CA GLN A 156 -8.49 11.65 -11.71
C GLN A 156 -9.99 11.45 -11.88
N VAL A 157 -10.65 11.17 -10.78
CA VAL A 157 -12.08 10.95 -10.70
C VAL A 157 -12.73 12.07 -9.90
N VAL A 158 -13.72 12.74 -10.50
CA VAL A 158 -14.56 13.73 -9.82
C VAL A 158 -16.00 13.25 -9.86
N PHE A 159 -16.60 13.14 -8.69
CA PHE A 159 -17.98 12.71 -8.55
C PHE A 159 -18.93 13.91 -8.65
N LYS A 160 -20.06 13.71 -9.32
CA LYS A 160 -21.15 14.66 -9.33
C LYS A 160 -21.91 14.56 -8.00
N LYS A 161 -22.19 15.72 -7.40
CA LYS A 161 -23.04 15.83 -6.21
C LYS A 161 -24.52 15.65 -6.56
#